data_84e637ff4a56e54144d4f418f6d0da14
#
_entry.id   84e637ff4a56e54144d4f418f6d0da14
#
_cell.length_a   1.000
_cell.length_b   1.000
_cell.length_c   1.000
_cell.angle_alpha   90.00
_cell.angle_beta   90.00
_cell.angle_gamma   90.00
#
_symmetry.space_group_name_H-M   'P 1'
#
loop_
_entity.id
_entity.type
_entity.pdbx_description
1 polymer ?
#
loop_
_entity_poly.entity_id
_entity_poly.type
_entity_poly.pdbx_seq_one_letter_code
_entity_poly.pdbx_strand_id
1 'polypeptide(L)'
;MERVTFSISAVIGEGWELAKKHGLMLAVIVFAFYMVMNLISAPFSMPSQDVMDKYMNAMQHQDFEGAMRALDGVATGAGYYIASMLESIISIVFFAGFVRTCILLANHSMDKLSFDGFKMPVMTYLKVFGLNIIVGFIVVIGTCLCILPGIWLAIKLSMSEYYLLDHPEAGIGESIKASWEMTKGNFWNLVGLCITNIFLVLLGFCVCCVGALFAAFFLFLLGCTTSSSGSFSYS
;
A
#
# COMPACT_ATOMS: atom_id res chain seq x y z
N MET A 1 -12.97 -3.48 -31.76
CA MET A 1 -12.74 -4.15 -30.46
C MET A 1 -14.09 -4.53 -29.89
N GLU A 2 -14.30 -5.82 -29.65
CA GLU A 2 -15.50 -6.34 -29.00
C GLU A 2 -15.55 -5.79 -27.57
N ARG A 3 -16.71 -5.35 -27.10
CA ARG A 3 -16.86 -4.83 -25.73
C ARG A 3 -16.83 -6.02 -24.78
N VAL A 4 -15.69 -6.25 -24.15
CA VAL A 4 -15.58 -7.25 -23.09
C VAL A 4 -16.22 -6.66 -21.84
N THR A 5 -17.47 -7.06 -21.56
CA THR A 5 -18.13 -6.77 -20.29
C THR A 5 -17.76 -7.87 -19.30
N PHE A 6 -17.10 -7.52 -18.19
CA PHE A 6 -16.82 -8.48 -17.12
C PHE A 6 -17.85 -8.37 -16.00
N SER A 7 -18.11 -9.51 -15.37
CA SER A 7 -18.97 -9.58 -14.19
C SER A 7 -18.13 -9.42 -12.91
N ILE A 8 -18.55 -8.56 -11.99
CA ILE A 8 -17.89 -8.36 -10.70
C ILE A 8 -17.75 -9.69 -9.94
N SER A 9 -18.78 -10.54 -9.98
CA SER A 9 -18.77 -11.84 -9.30
C SER A 9 -17.74 -12.80 -9.87
N ALA A 10 -17.52 -12.77 -11.19
CA ALA A 10 -16.49 -13.60 -11.83
C ALA A 10 -15.08 -13.14 -11.40
N VAL A 11 -14.81 -11.84 -11.44
CA VAL A 11 -13.50 -11.28 -11.02
C VAL A 11 -13.21 -11.58 -9.55
N ILE A 12 -14.21 -11.42 -8.67
CA ILE A 12 -14.05 -11.75 -7.24
C ILE A 12 -13.82 -13.25 -7.07
N GLY A 13 -14.54 -14.11 -7.82
CA GLY A 13 -14.39 -15.56 -7.77
C GLY A 13 -12.99 -16.02 -8.17
N GLU A 14 -12.48 -15.53 -9.29
CA GLU A 14 -11.11 -15.83 -9.77
C GLU A 14 -10.05 -15.30 -8.78
N GLY A 15 -10.20 -14.07 -8.30
CA GLY A 15 -9.32 -13.48 -7.29
C GLY A 15 -9.32 -14.28 -5.97
N TRP A 16 -10.48 -14.83 -5.57
CA TRP A 16 -10.60 -15.65 -4.38
C TRP A 16 -9.89 -17.00 -4.53
N GLU A 17 -10.01 -17.66 -5.68
CA GLU A 17 -9.27 -18.90 -5.96
C GLU A 17 -7.76 -18.67 -5.97
N LEU A 18 -7.30 -17.58 -6.59
CA LEU A 18 -5.90 -17.18 -6.56
C LEU A 18 -5.40 -16.89 -5.14
N ALA A 19 -6.21 -16.19 -4.36
CA ALA A 19 -5.92 -15.88 -2.96
C ALA A 19 -5.85 -17.13 -2.08
N LYS A 20 -6.71 -18.11 -2.26
CA LYS A 20 -6.62 -19.40 -1.55
C LYS A 20 -5.32 -20.13 -1.88
N LYS A 21 -4.91 -20.13 -3.13
CA LYS A 21 -3.74 -20.89 -3.59
C LYS A 21 -2.41 -20.21 -3.22
N HIS A 22 -2.32 -18.89 -3.37
CA HIS A 22 -1.08 -18.14 -3.25
C HIS A 22 -1.12 -16.98 -2.25
N GLY A 23 -2.30 -16.64 -1.70
CA GLY A 23 -2.51 -15.42 -0.92
C GLY A 23 -1.63 -15.31 0.32
N LEU A 24 -1.46 -16.40 1.06
CA LEU A 24 -0.58 -16.37 2.24
C LEU A 24 0.86 -16.02 1.87
N MET A 25 1.37 -16.62 0.79
CA MET A 25 2.75 -16.38 0.34
C MET A 25 2.93 -14.97 -0.22
N LEU A 26 1.94 -14.46 -0.97
CA LEU A 26 1.92 -13.08 -1.45
C LEU A 26 1.85 -12.09 -0.27
N ALA A 27 1.03 -12.36 0.73
CA ALA A 27 0.93 -11.54 1.93
C ALA A 27 2.25 -11.51 2.73
N VAL A 28 2.93 -12.65 2.87
CA VAL A 28 4.25 -12.72 3.53
C VAL A 28 5.31 -11.90 2.78
N ILE A 29 5.30 -11.93 1.44
CA ILE A 29 6.25 -11.14 0.63
C ILE A 29 6.02 -9.64 0.85
N VAL A 30 4.76 -9.17 0.79
CA VAL A 30 4.41 -7.76 1.02
C VAL A 30 4.76 -7.35 2.46
N PHE A 31 4.45 -8.20 3.44
CA PHE A 31 4.77 -7.94 4.84
C PHE A 31 6.28 -7.86 5.07
N ALA A 32 7.05 -8.81 4.51
CA ALA A 32 8.52 -8.81 4.62
C ALA A 32 9.11 -7.55 3.98
N PHE A 33 8.62 -7.15 2.80
CA PHE A 33 9.02 -5.91 2.15
C PHE A 33 8.73 -4.69 3.04
N TYR A 34 7.52 -4.60 3.59
CA TYR A 34 7.14 -3.50 4.49
C TYR A 34 8.03 -3.45 5.74
N MET A 35 8.33 -4.61 6.36
CA MET A 35 9.22 -4.68 7.51
C MET A 35 10.64 -4.23 7.18
N VAL A 36 11.18 -4.65 6.03
CA VAL A 36 12.52 -4.22 5.58
C VAL A 36 12.55 -2.71 5.33
N MET A 37 11.53 -2.16 4.67
CA MET A 37 11.46 -0.73 4.41
C MET A 37 11.36 0.09 5.70
N ASN A 38 10.54 -0.34 6.66
CA ASN A 38 10.48 0.30 7.99
C ASN A 38 11.82 0.24 8.73
N LEU A 39 12.55 -0.88 8.64
CA LEU A 39 13.86 -1.01 9.27
C LEU A 39 14.91 -0.07 8.65
N ILE A 40 14.83 0.15 7.33
CA ILE A 40 15.72 1.07 6.61
C ILE A 40 15.36 2.53 6.91
N SER A 41 14.08 2.88 6.98
CA SER A 41 13.61 4.25 7.23
C SER A 41 13.66 4.66 8.72
N ALA A 42 13.67 3.69 9.64
CA ALA A 42 13.66 3.94 11.08
C ALA A 42 14.75 4.93 11.55
N PRO A 43 16.03 4.84 11.13
CA PRO A 43 17.06 5.79 11.58
C PRO A 43 16.81 7.24 11.15
N PHE A 44 16.06 7.45 10.07
CA PHE A 44 15.76 8.78 9.52
C PHE A 44 14.45 9.36 10.04
N SER A 45 13.56 8.52 10.57
CA SER A 45 12.27 8.91 11.11
C SER A 45 12.23 8.98 12.65
N MET A 46 13.23 8.40 13.31
CA MET A 46 13.33 8.50 14.77
C MET A 46 13.79 9.90 15.20
N PRO A 47 13.08 10.53 16.14
CA PRO A 47 13.52 11.80 16.71
C PRO A 47 14.86 11.63 17.44
N SER A 48 15.76 12.60 17.28
CA SER A 48 16.99 12.64 18.06
C SER A 48 16.67 12.76 19.57
N GLN A 49 17.63 12.40 20.42
CA GLN A 49 17.43 12.51 21.87
C GLN A 49 17.04 13.94 22.29
N ASP A 50 17.67 14.96 21.68
CA ASP A 50 17.32 16.37 21.96
C ASP A 50 15.86 16.72 21.61
N VAL A 51 15.33 16.15 20.55
CA VAL A 51 13.92 16.34 20.14
C VAL A 51 13.00 15.61 21.11
N MET A 52 13.37 14.40 21.50
CA MET A 52 12.60 13.61 22.46
C MET A 52 12.57 14.29 23.85
N ASP A 53 13.69 14.84 24.29
CA ASP A 53 13.77 15.58 25.57
C ASP A 53 12.92 16.84 25.53
N LYS A 54 12.95 17.59 24.43
CA LYS A 54 12.06 18.76 24.23
C LYS A 54 10.59 18.36 24.23
N TYR A 55 10.25 17.28 23.55
CA TYR A 55 8.88 16.75 23.52
C TYR A 55 8.41 16.36 24.92
N MET A 56 9.22 15.58 25.64
CA MET A 56 8.89 15.13 26.99
C MET A 56 8.76 16.30 27.98
N ASN A 57 9.65 17.29 27.87
CA ASN A 57 9.57 18.50 28.72
C ASN A 57 8.30 19.32 28.44
N ALA A 58 7.96 19.52 27.15
CA ALA A 58 6.72 20.19 26.76
C ALA A 58 5.47 19.44 27.27
N MET A 59 5.47 18.11 27.18
CA MET A 59 4.37 17.28 27.69
C MET A 59 4.24 17.36 29.22
N GLN A 60 5.35 17.40 29.97
CA GLN A 60 5.32 17.59 31.45
C GLN A 60 4.71 18.92 31.83
N HIS A 61 4.93 19.97 31.05
CA HIS A 61 4.37 21.30 31.28
C HIS A 61 2.99 21.51 30.65
N GLN A 62 2.37 20.45 30.10
CA GLN A 62 1.09 20.49 29.37
C GLN A 62 1.09 21.48 28.19
N ASP A 63 2.26 21.75 27.61
CA ASP A 63 2.42 22.56 26.41
C ASP A 63 2.33 21.67 25.15
N PHE A 64 1.10 21.38 24.76
CA PHE A 64 0.82 20.56 23.57
C PHE A 64 1.36 21.20 22.27
N GLU A 65 1.36 22.52 22.20
CA GLU A 65 1.85 23.24 21.03
C GLU A 65 3.38 23.13 20.93
N GLY A 66 4.08 23.29 22.03
CA GLY A 66 5.53 23.07 22.12
C GLY A 66 5.92 21.63 21.81
N ALA A 67 5.16 20.65 22.28
CA ALA A 67 5.36 19.24 21.97
C ALA A 67 5.20 18.95 20.47
N MET A 68 4.17 19.48 19.83
CA MET A 68 3.95 19.33 18.38
C MET A 68 5.06 20.01 17.57
N ARG A 69 5.50 21.21 17.95
CA ARG A 69 6.62 21.91 17.30
C ARG A 69 7.95 21.15 17.42
N ALA A 70 8.17 20.45 18.54
CA ALA A 70 9.36 19.63 18.71
C ALA A 70 9.39 18.45 17.69
N LEU A 71 8.24 17.83 17.43
CA LEU A 71 8.11 16.75 16.45
C LEU A 71 8.17 17.25 15.00
N ASP A 72 7.69 18.45 14.71
CA ASP A 72 7.75 19.06 13.37
C ASP A 72 9.19 19.13 12.83
N GLY A 73 10.16 19.36 13.70
CA GLY A 73 11.58 19.38 13.35
C GLY A 73 12.12 18.05 12.83
N VAL A 74 11.51 16.91 13.19
CA VAL A 74 11.89 15.58 12.68
C VAL A 74 11.38 15.39 11.25
N ALA A 75 10.14 15.76 11.00
CA ALA A 75 9.49 15.59 9.71
C ALA A 75 10.02 16.55 8.63
N THR A 76 10.72 17.63 9.04
CA THR A 76 11.24 18.65 8.11
C THR A 76 12.74 18.52 7.84
N GLY A 77 13.43 17.54 8.42
CA GLY A 77 14.85 17.30 8.20
C GLY A 77 15.16 16.84 6.77
N ALA A 78 16.24 17.37 6.17
CA ALA A 78 16.66 16.97 4.81
C ALA A 78 16.87 15.44 4.68
N GLY A 79 17.36 14.78 5.73
CA GLY A 79 17.54 13.32 5.77
C GLY A 79 16.21 12.57 5.64
N TYR A 80 15.16 13.06 6.28
CA TYR A 80 13.82 12.48 6.17
C TYR A 80 13.28 12.56 4.74
N TYR A 81 13.41 13.70 4.07
CA TYR A 81 12.96 13.85 2.68
C TYR A 81 13.75 12.96 1.72
N ILE A 82 15.06 12.85 1.88
CA ILE A 82 15.90 11.97 1.05
C ILE A 82 15.48 10.50 1.27
N ALA A 83 15.31 10.08 2.52
CA ALA A 83 14.88 8.72 2.85
C ALA A 83 13.49 8.42 2.27
N SER A 84 12.52 9.32 2.41
CA SER A 84 11.16 9.14 1.89
C SER A 84 11.11 9.11 0.36
N MET A 85 11.97 9.88 -0.33
CA MET A 85 12.10 9.81 -1.78
C MET A 85 12.67 8.46 -2.24
N LEU A 86 13.72 7.97 -1.58
CA LEU A 86 14.30 6.66 -1.88
C LEU A 86 13.30 5.53 -1.60
N GLU A 87 12.61 5.60 -0.47
CA GLU A 87 11.54 4.66 -0.12
C GLU A 87 10.43 4.63 -1.18
N SER A 88 10.00 5.80 -1.66
CA SER A 88 9.00 5.90 -2.71
C SER A 88 9.45 5.25 -4.02
N ILE A 89 10.70 5.47 -4.44
CA ILE A 89 11.25 4.86 -5.65
C ILE A 89 11.33 3.32 -5.51
N ILE A 90 11.85 2.84 -4.39
CA ILE A 90 11.97 1.39 -4.11
C ILE A 90 10.57 0.75 -4.07
N SER A 91 9.60 1.41 -3.45
CA SER A 91 8.21 0.95 -3.38
C SER A 91 7.57 0.84 -4.77
N ILE A 92 7.77 1.82 -5.65
CA ILE A 92 7.25 1.76 -7.03
C ILE A 92 7.84 0.56 -7.78
N VAL A 93 9.16 0.34 -7.68
CA VAL A 93 9.84 -0.79 -8.31
C VAL A 93 9.30 -2.13 -7.77
N PHE A 94 9.14 -2.22 -6.46
CA PHE A 94 8.62 -3.43 -5.81
C PHE A 94 7.18 -3.70 -6.23
N PHE A 95 6.29 -2.70 -6.13
CA PHE A 95 4.88 -2.89 -6.46
C PHE A 95 4.67 -3.18 -7.96
N ALA A 96 5.44 -2.56 -8.86
CA ALA A 96 5.38 -2.89 -10.29
C ALA A 96 5.76 -4.36 -10.55
N GLY A 97 6.84 -4.86 -9.95
CA GLY A 97 7.23 -6.27 -10.04
C GLY A 97 6.21 -7.20 -9.40
N PHE A 98 5.66 -6.82 -8.27
CA PHE A 98 4.63 -7.58 -7.55
C PHE A 98 3.32 -7.68 -8.35
N VAL A 99 2.82 -6.57 -8.87
CA VAL A 99 1.60 -6.53 -9.70
C VAL A 99 1.79 -7.38 -10.96
N ARG A 100 2.94 -7.27 -11.63
CA ARG A 100 3.24 -8.12 -12.78
C ARG A 100 3.27 -9.61 -12.41
N THR A 101 3.85 -9.96 -11.26
CA THR A 101 3.81 -11.35 -10.78
C THR A 101 2.36 -11.83 -10.59
N CYS A 102 1.48 -10.98 -10.05
CA CYS A 102 0.06 -11.29 -9.91
C CYS A 102 -0.63 -11.47 -11.28
N ILE A 103 -0.30 -10.63 -12.27
CA ILE A 103 -0.83 -10.76 -13.65
C ILE A 103 -0.38 -12.08 -14.28
N LEU A 104 0.90 -12.44 -14.15
CA LEU A 104 1.43 -13.70 -14.69
C LEU A 104 0.80 -14.93 -14.03
N LEU A 105 0.51 -14.86 -12.73
CA LEU A 105 -0.21 -15.91 -12.01
C LEU A 105 -1.68 -15.99 -12.45
N ALA A 106 -2.35 -14.87 -12.64
CA ALA A 106 -3.75 -14.82 -13.08
C ALA A 106 -3.90 -15.34 -14.53
N ASN A 107 -2.95 -15.04 -15.41
CA ASN A 107 -2.94 -15.52 -16.79
C ASN A 107 -2.47 -16.98 -16.94
N HIS A 108 -2.31 -17.72 -15.83
CA HIS A 108 -1.79 -19.10 -15.81
C HIS A 108 -0.45 -19.28 -16.54
N SER A 109 0.29 -18.19 -16.73
CA SER A 109 1.63 -18.21 -17.33
C SER A 109 2.69 -18.75 -16.36
N MET A 110 2.34 -18.90 -15.08
CA MET A 110 3.19 -19.46 -14.02
C MET A 110 2.37 -20.36 -13.09
N ASP A 111 2.84 -21.59 -12.88
CA ASP A 111 2.22 -22.52 -11.92
C ASP A 111 2.70 -22.32 -10.48
N LYS A 112 3.88 -21.71 -10.32
CA LYS A 112 4.52 -21.46 -9.02
C LYS A 112 4.93 -20.00 -8.91
N LEU A 113 4.87 -19.48 -7.70
CA LEU A 113 5.36 -18.14 -7.40
C LEU A 113 6.85 -18.05 -7.75
N SER A 114 7.21 -17.16 -8.67
CA SER A 114 8.58 -16.92 -9.14
C SER A 114 8.83 -15.42 -9.17
N PHE A 115 10.10 -15.03 -9.05
CA PHE A 115 10.52 -13.62 -9.18
C PHE A 115 10.61 -13.15 -10.65
N ASP A 116 10.02 -13.88 -11.58
CA ASP A 116 10.06 -13.53 -13.02
C ASP A 116 9.30 -12.23 -13.31
N GLY A 117 8.29 -11.88 -12.50
CA GLY A 117 7.64 -10.58 -12.58
C GLY A 117 8.58 -9.39 -12.36
N PHE A 118 9.65 -9.57 -11.58
CA PHE A 118 10.67 -8.54 -11.35
C PHE A 118 11.72 -8.46 -12.46
N LYS A 119 11.80 -9.46 -13.35
CA LYS A 119 12.72 -9.48 -14.49
C LYS A 119 12.17 -8.63 -15.63
N MET A 120 12.03 -7.34 -15.41
CA MET A 120 11.63 -6.38 -16.44
C MET A 120 12.84 -5.53 -16.88
N PRO A 121 12.87 -5.08 -18.14
CA PRO A 121 13.87 -4.09 -18.55
C PRO A 121 13.69 -2.79 -17.75
N VAL A 122 14.78 -2.13 -17.41
CA VAL A 122 14.77 -0.85 -16.64
C VAL A 122 13.87 0.19 -17.30
N MET A 123 13.78 0.17 -18.63
CA MET A 123 12.90 1.06 -19.38
C MET A 123 11.43 0.89 -19.00
N THR A 124 10.97 -0.32 -18.68
CA THR A 124 9.59 -0.57 -18.22
C THR A 124 9.34 0.07 -16.86
N TYR A 125 10.29 -0.03 -15.93
CA TYR A 125 10.19 0.65 -14.63
C TYR A 125 10.15 2.16 -14.77
N LEU A 126 10.95 2.73 -15.68
CA LEU A 126 10.92 4.17 -15.99
C LEU A 126 9.59 4.59 -16.61
N LYS A 127 9.01 3.76 -17.49
CA LYS A 127 7.67 4.00 -18.04
C LYS A 127 6.59 3.96 -16.95
N VAL A 128 6.63 3.00 -16.03
CA VAL A 128 5.70 2.91 -14.89
C VAL A 128 5.83 4.14 -14.00
N PHE A 129 7.05 4.56 -13.69
CA PHE A 129 7.30 5.78 -12.90
C PHE A 129 6.75 7.02 -13.59
N GLY A 130 7.04 7.20 -14.89
CA GLY A 130 6.51 8.30 -15.69
C GLY A 130 4.99 8.28 -15.81
N LEU A 131 4.40 7.09 -15.97
CA LEU A 131 2.94 6.91 -16.00
C LEU A 131 2.30 7.35 -14.68
N ASN A 132 2.86 6.93 -13.53
CA ASN A 132 2.35 7.30 -12.22
C ASN A 132 2.39 8.82 -11.99
N ILE A 133 3.47 9.50 -12.43
CA ILE A 133 3.56 10.96 -12.37
C ILE A 133 2.47 11.61 -13.21
N ILE A 134 2.29 11.18 -14.46
CA ILE A 134 1.31 11.77 -15.39
C ILE A 134 -0.11 11.53 -14.89
N VAL A 135 -0.44 10.30 -14.51
CA VAL A 135 -1.76 9.94 -13.99
C VAL A 135 -2.05 10.68 -12.69
N GLY A 136 -1.08 10.71 -11.77
CA GLY A 136 -1.18 11.44 -10.51
C GLY A 136 -1.46 12.93 -10.75
N PHE A 137 -0.73 13.56 -11.68
CA PHE A 137 -0.92 14.98 -12.02
C PHE A 137 -2.32 15.24 -12.60
N ILE A 138 -2.79 14.37 -13.51
CA ILE A 138 -4.15 14.48 -14.09
C ILE A 138 -5.21 14.34 -13.00
N VAL A 139 -5.07 13.39 -12.08
CA VAL A 139 -6.03 13.16 -11.00
C VAL A 139 -6.01 14.33 -10.01
N VAL A 140 -4.84 14.86 -9.66
CA VAL A 140 -4.71 16.03 -8.77
C VAL A 140 -5.40 17.25 -9.39
N ILE A 141 -5.17 17.56 -10.66
CA ILE A 141 -5.87 18.66 -11.34
C ILE A 141 -7.38 18.42 -11.35
N GLY A 142 -7.82 17.19 -11.66
CA GLY A 142 -9.24 16.84 -11.63
C GLY A 142 -9.87 17.04 -10.25
N THR A 143 -9.15 16.69 -9.19
CA THR A 143 -9.61 16.84 -7.80
C THR A 143 -9.60 18.31 -7.36
N CYS A 144 -8.63 19.11 -7.81
CA CYS A 144 -8.58 20.55 -7.54
C CYS A 144 -9.75 21.30 -8.22
N LEU A 145 -10.17 20.87 -9.40
CA LEU A 145 -11.35 21.43 -10.08
C LEU A 145 -12.64 21.06 -9.35
N CYS A 146 -12.81 19.80 -9.02
CA CYS A 146 -13.89 19.27 -8.18
C CYS A 146 -13.53 17.82 -7.76
N ILE A 147 -13.95 17.39 -6.59
CA ILE A 147 -13.70 16.04 -6.08
C ILE A 147 -14.29 14.96 -7.00
N LEU A 148 -15.49 15.16 -7.52
CA LEU A 148 -16.18 14.19 -8.38
C LEU A 148 -15.45 13.90 -9.71
N PRO A 149 -15.01 14.91 -10.50
CA PRO A 149 -14.20 14.64 -11.69
C PRO A 149 -12.85 14.02 -11.37
N GLY A 150 -12.22 14.34 -10.22
CA GLY A 150 -10.98 13.70 -9.78
C GLY A 150 -11.16 12.20 -9.56
N ILE A 151 -12.18 11.79 -8.82
CA ILE A 151 -12.53 10.38 -8.61
C ILE A 151 -12.84 9.68 -9.94
N TRP A 152 -13.60 10.34 -10.81
CA TRP A 152 -13.95 9.79 -12.12
C TRP A 152 -12.70 9.55 -12.99
N LEU A 153 -11.74 10.50 -13.01
CA LEU A 153 -10.47 10.35 -13.72
C LEU A 153 -9.60 9.25 -13.10
N ALA A 154 -9.53 9.15 -11.77
CA ALA A 154 -8.80 8.10 -11.08
C ALA A 154 -9.31 6.71 -11.48
N ILE A 155 -10.62 6.50 -11.53
CA ILE A 155 -11.22 5.23 -11.96
C ILE A 155 -10.96 4.98 -13.45
N LYS A 156 -11.05 6.01 -14.29
CA LYS A 156 -10.80 5.91 -15.73
C LYS A 156 -9.36 5.52 -16.06
N LEU A 157 -8.41 5.96 -15.25
CA LEU A 157 -6.98 5.75 -15.48
C LEU A 157 -6.40 4.60 -14.64
N SER A 158 -7.20 3.98 -13.77
CA SER A 158 -6.75 2.91 -12.87
C SER A 158 -6.19 1.68 -13.60
N MET A 159 -6.66 1.39 -14.81
CA MET A 159 -6.20 0.24 -15.59
C MET A 159 -4.92 0.51 -16.40
N SER A 160 -4.43 1.75 -16.45
CA SER A 160 -3.28 2.11 -17.28
C SER A 160 -1.98 1.43 -16.84
N GLU A 161 -1.77 1.29 -15.54
CA GLU A 161 -0.59 0.61 -15.00
C GLU A 161 -0.63 -0.89 -15.27
N TYR A 162 -1.79 -1.53 -15.08
CA TYR A 162 -1.96 -2.96 -15.38
C TYR A 162 -1.72 -3.26 -16.86
N TYR A 163 -2.23 -2.40 -17.76
CA TYR A 163 -2.00 -2.55 -19.20
C TYR A 163 -0.51 -2.42 -19.53
N LEU A 164 0.20 -1.44 -18.96
CA LEU A 164 1.63 -1.24 -19.21
C LEU A 164 2.49 -2.41 -18.70
N LEU A 165 2.11 -3.00 -17.56
CA LEU A 165 2.81 -4.14 -16.98
C LEU A 165 2.56 -5.44 -17.73
N ASP A 166 1.39 -5.59 -18.35
CA ASP A 166 1.05 -6.74 -19.21
C ASP A 166 1.70 -6.59 -20.60
N HIS A 167 1.82 -5.36 -21.11
CA HIS A 167 2.40 -5.00 -22.42
C HIS A 167 3.60 -4.06 -22.25
N PRO A 168 4.78 -4.56 -21.85
CA PRO A 168 5.96 -3.72 -21.56
C PRO A 168 6.48 -2.92 -22.76
N GLU A 169 6.17 -3.36 -23.98
CA GLU A 169 6.47 -2.69 -25.24
C GLU A 169 5.62 -1.43 -25.45
N ALA A 170 4.42 -1.37 -24.86
CA ALA A 170 3.52 -0.25 -25.02
C ALA A 170 4.10 1.08 -24.50
N GLY A 171 3.65 2.18 -25.08
CA GLY A 171 3.97 3.52 -24.63
C GLY A 171 3.06 4.01 -23.52
N ILE A 172 3.50 5.02 -22.74
CA ILE A 172 2.69 5.63 -21.67
C ILE A 172 1.35 6.15 -22.21
N GLY A 173 1.37 6.89 -23.33
CA GLY A 173 0.16 7.42 -23.96
C GLY A 173 -0.79 6.33 -24.46
N GLU A 174 -0.25 5.23 -24.95
CA GLU A 174 -1.01 4.06 -25.37
C GLU A 174 -1.70 3.40 -24.17
N SER A 175 -0.98 3.24 -23.07
CA SER A 175 -1.52 2.66 -21.83
C SER A 175 -2.66 3.51 -21.23
N ILE A 176 -2.54 4.83 -21.27
CA ILE A 176 -3.59 5.76 -20.86
C ILE A 176 -4.81 5.62 -21.77
N LYS A 177 -4.60 5.56 -23.09
CA LYS A 177 -5.69 5.40 -24.06
C LYS A 177 -6.37 4.04 -23.91
N ALA A 178 -5.59 2.96 -23.74
CA ALA A 178 -6.12 1.63 -23.49
C ALA A 178 -6.98 1.59 -22.22
N SER A 179 -6.51 2.17 -21.10
CA SER A 179 -7.27 2.28 -19.88
C SER A 179 -8.60 3.02 -20.09
N TRP A 180 -8.55 4.11 -20.84
CA TRP A 180 -9.76 4.87 -21.16
C TRP A 180 -10.78 4.07 -21.99
N GLU A 181 -10.32 3.27 -22.94
CA GLU A 181 -11.18 2.41 -23.76
C GLU A 181 -11.72 1.21 -22.97
N MET A 182 -10.89 0.54 -22.17
CA MET A 182 -11.29 -0.58 -21.32
C MET A 182 -12.36 -0.20 -20.29
N THR A 183 -12.30 1.03 -19.80
CA THR A 183 -13.28 1.53 -18.83
C THR A 183 -14.60 2.01 -19.48
N LYS A 184 -14.65 2.17 -20.82
CA LYS A 184 -15.89 2.46 -21.53
C LYS A 184 -16.83 1.26 -21.47
N GLY A 185 -18.02 1.47 -20.88
CA GLY A 185 -19.04 0.40 -20.72
C GLY A 185 -18.91 -0.42 -19.43
N ASN A 186 -17.73 -0.39 -18.78
CA ASN A 186 -17.47 -1.11 -17.52
C ASN A 186 -17.28 -0.19 -16.31
N PHE A 187 -17.55 1.10 -16.46
CA PHE A 187 -17.32 2.11 -15.41
C PHE A 187 -17.97 1.74 -14.08
N TRP A 188 -19.26 1.39 -14.09
CA TRP A 188 -19.98 1.01 -12.87
C TRP A 188 -19.48 -0.29 -12.24
N ASN A 189 -19.02 -1.24 -13.06
CA ASN A 189 -18.38 -2.46 -12.56
C ASN A 189 -17.06 -2.15 -11.85
N LEU A 190 -16.26 -1.21 -12.39
CA LEU A 190 -15.01 -0.75 -11.74
C LEU A 190 -15.29 0.02 -10.46
N VAL A 191 -16.30 0.88 -10.43
CA VAL A 191 -16.76 1.55 -9.21
C VAL A 191 -17.17 0.52 -8.17
N GLY A 192 -17.94 -0.49 -8.56
CA GLY A 192 -18.33 -1.59 -7.68
C GLY A 192 -17.13 -2.36 -7.12
N LEU A 193 -16.13 -2.65 -7.94
CA LEU A 193 -14.88 -3.27 -7.48
C LEU A 193 -14.10 -2.37 -6.51
N CYS A 194 -14.02 -1.08 -6.77
CA CYS A 194 -13.37 -0.13 -5.85
C CYS A 194 -14.09 -0.11 -4.48
N ILE A 195 -15.42 -0.04 -4.47
CA ILE A 195 -16.23 -0.07 -3.24
C ILE A 195 -16.02 -1.39 -2.50
N THR A 196 -16.05 -2.53 -3.21
CA THR A 196 -15.80 -3.85 -2.62
C THR A 196 -14.40 -3.92 -2.00
N ASN A 197 -13.38 -3.40 -2.69
CA ASN A 197 -12.01 -3.37 -2.19
C ASN A 197 -11.89 -2.51 -0.92
N ILE A 198 -12.50 -1.33 -0.89
CA ILE A 198 -12.55 -0.48 0.31
C ILE A 198 -13.20 -1.24 1.48
N PHE A 199 -14.31 -1.94 1.22
CA PHE A 199 -15.00 -2.71 2.25
C PHE A 199 -14.15 -3.86 2.78
N LEU A 200 -13.43 -4.57 1.91
CA LEU A 200 -12.49 -5.63 2.29
C LEU A 200 -11.32 -5.10 3.14
N VAL A 201 -10.77 -3.94 2.78
CA VAL A 201 -9.71 -3.28 3.56
C VAL A 201 -10.21 -2.88 4.94
N LEU A 202 -11.42 -2.30 5.03
CA LEU A 202 -12.03 -1.95 6.32
C LEU A 202 -12.29 -3.17 7.19
N LEU A 203 -12.79 -4.26 6.62
CA LEU A 203 -12.95 -5.54 7.32
C LEU A 203 -11.60 -6.07 7.82
N GLY A 204 -10.57 -6.06 6.97
CA GLY A 204 -9.21 -6.48 7.35
C GLY A 204 -8.66 -5.64 8.50
N PHE A 205 -8.88 -4.33 8.46
CA PHE A 205 -8.48 -3.43 9.54
C PHE A 205 -9.22 -3.73 10.85
N CYS A 206 -10.54 -3.94 10.81
CA CYS A 206 -11.32 -4.33 11.97
C CYS A 206 -10.83 -5.64 12.59
N VAL A 207 -10.57 -6.67 11.77
CA VAL A 207 -10.05 -7.97 12.24
C VAL A 207 -8.67 -7.81 12.87
N CYS A 208 -7.78 -7.01 12.28
CA CYS A 208 -6.45 -6.73 12.81
C CYS A 208 -6.52 -5.97 14.15
N CYS A 209 -7.38 -4.95 14.26
CA CYS A 209 -7.59 -4.21 15.50
C CYS A 209 -8.16 -5.09 16.62
N VAL A 210 -9.12 -5.93 16.32
CA VAL A 210 -9.68 -6.89 17.30
C VAL A 210 -8.62 -7.91 17.73
N GLY A 211 -7.81 -8.41 16.79
CA GLY A 211 -6.70 -9.32 17.10
C GLY A 211 -5.64 -8.69 17.99
N ALA A 212 -5.28 -7.43 17.74
CA ALA A 212 -4.31 -6.68 18.55
C ALA A 212 -4.84 -6.43 19.97
N LEU A 213 -6.13 -6.08 20.13
CA LEU A 213 -6.77 -5.92 21.43
C LEU A 213 -6.81 -7.24 22.22
N PHE A 214 -7.10 -8.37 21.54
CA PHE A 214 -7.09 -9.68 22.16
C PHE A 214 -5.69 -10.08 22.64
N ALA A 215 -4.66 -9.82 21.83
CA ALA A 215 -3.27 -10.09 22.21
C ALA A 215 -2.83 -9.22 23.39
N ALA A 216 -3.17 -7.93 23.40
CA ALA A 216 -2.88 -7.03 24.52
C ALA A 216 -3.59 -7.47 25.82
N PHE A 217 -4.86 -7.87 25.73
CA PHE A 217 -5.63 -8.40 26.86
C PHE A 217 -5.02 -9.70 27.38
N PHE A 218 -4.62 -10.61 26.49
CA PHE A 218 -3.99 -11.88 26.87
C PHE A 218 -2.62 -11.65 27.55
N LEU A 219 -1.80 -10.74 27.05
CA LEU A 219 -0.54 -10.35 27.68
C LEU A 219 -0.75 -9.69 29.05
N PHE A 220 -1.80 -8.90 29.19
CA PHE A 220 -2.20 -8.31 30.49
C PHE A 220 -2.60 -9.40 31.49
N LEU A 221 -3.39 -10.40 31.08
CA LEU A 221 -3.77 -11.54 31.94
C LEU A 221 -2.53 -12.34 32.36
N LEU A 222 -1.60 -12.63 31.44
CA LEU A 222 -0.33 -13.31 31.76
C LEU A 222 0.49 -12.51 32.78
N GLY A 223 0.57 -11.19 32.65
CA GLY A 223 1.24 -10.30 33.60
C GLY A 223 0.61 -10.36 35.00
N CYS A 224 -0.72 -10.38 35.08
CA CYS A 224 -1.43 -10.53 36.36
C CYS A 224 -1.17 -11.88 37.03
N THR A 225 -1.14 -12.98 36.26
CA THR A 225 -0.90 -14.33 36.82
C THR A 225 0.54 -14.51 37.32
N THR A 226 1.54 -13.92 36.60
CA THR A 226 2.94 -13.94 37.03
C THR A 226 3.19 -13.09 38.29
N SER A 227 2.49 -11.96 38.44
CA SER A 227 2.56 -11.12 39.64
C SER A 227 1.94 -11.81 40.88
N SER A 228 0.87 -12.57 40.69
CA SER A 228 0.23 -13.33 41.75
C SER A 228 1.08 -14.53 42.25
N SER A 229 1.86 -15.15 41.35
CA SER A 229 2.74 -16.27 41.73
C SER A 229 4.04 -15.85 42.40
N GLY A 230 4.44 -14.57 42.23
CA GLY A 230 5.66 -13.99 42.87
C GLY A 230 5.49 -13.59 44.32
N SER A 231 4.24 -13.49 44.85
CA SER A 231 3.95 -13.08 46.23
C SER A 231 3.89 -14.23 47.25
N PHE A 232 4.13 -15.47 46.84
CA PHE A 232 4.08 -16.67 47.71
C PHE A 232 5.45 -17.23 48.13
N SER A 233 6.54 -16.50 48.01
CA SER A 233 7.88 -16.98 48.39
C SER A 233 8.62 -16.11 49.39
N TYR A 234 7.94 -15.56 50.39
CA TYR A 234 8.56 -15.01 51.61
C TYR A 234 7.68 -15.36 52.82
N SER A 235 7.87 -16.56 53.33
CA SER A 235 7.60 -16.95 54.72
C SER A 235 8.54 -18.02 55.15
#